data_03eec04f6cbd3898e7c915f04c46d4fc
#
_entry.id   03eec04f6cbd3898e7c915f04c46d4fc
#
_cell.length_a   1.000
_cell.length_b   1.000
_cell.length_c   1.000
_cell.angle_alpha   90.00
_cell.angle_beta   90.00
_cell.angle_gamma   90.00
#
_symmetry.space_group_name_H-M   'P 1'
#
loop_
_entity.id
_entity.type
_entity.pdbx_description
1 polymer ?
#
loop_
_entity_poly.entity_id
_entity_poly.type
_entity_poly.pdbx_seq_one_letter_code
_entity_poly.pdbx_strand_id
1 'polypeptide(L)'
;MSRTKGSKNRPKYTTNSVLKTDFASQIAEKQETIASLTAETASITANIDTLRADLKEKKTALKKVQKEVASLEAKKAKADAKAAEEAKKAEAESVLKKLLASGMSADEI
;
A
#
# COMPACT_ATOMS: atom_id res chain seq x y z
N MET A 1 13.98 -38.55 -68.79
CA MET A 1 14.81 -37.34 -68.74
C MET A 1 14.04 -36.19 -68.16
N SER A 2 13.03 -35.77 -68.81
CA SER A 2 12.18 -34.65 -68.34
C SER A 2 11.62 -34.92 -66.99
N ARG A 3 11.19 -36.11 -66.68
CA ARG A 3 10.63 -36.50 -65.41
C ARG A 3 11.59 -36.29 -64.27
N THR A 4 12.84 -36.67 -64.48
CA THR A 4 13.86 -36.54 -63.44
C THR A 4 14.09 -35.09 -63.10
N LYS A 5 14.19 -34.22 -64.10
CA LYS A 5 14.35 -32.77 -63.88
C LYS A 5 13.14 -32.16 -63.18
N GLY A 6 11.95 -32.54 -63.59
CA GLY A 6 10.74 -32.08 -62.95
C GLY A 6 10.64 -32.50 -61.50
N SER A 7 11.01 -33.74 -61.21
CA SER A 7 11.01 -34.25 -59.84
C SER A 7 11.99 -33.51 -58.95
N LYS A 8 13.18 -33.23 -59.45
CA LYS A 8 14.18 -32.49 -58.66
C LYS A 8 13.73 -31.07 -58.36
N ASN A 9 13.10 -30.41 -59.33
CA ASN A 9 12.64 -29.03 -59.15
C ASN A 9 11.47 -28.93 -58.17
N ARG A 10 10.56 -29.86 -58.19
CA ARG A 10 9.40 -29.87 -57.32
C ARG A 10 9.75 -29.79 -55.83
N PRO A 11 10.65 -30.63 -55.30
CA PRO A 11 11.03 -30.50 -53.88
C PRO A 11 11.55 -29.14 -53.51
N LYS A 12 12.35 -28.51 -54.37
CA LYS A 12 12.89 -27.18 -54.10
C LYS A 12 11.76 -26.15 -54.00
N TYR A 13 10.84 -26.13 -54.92
CA TYR A 13 9.70 -25.22 -54.91
C TYR A 13 8.84 -25.42 -53.66
N THR A 14 8.55 -26.65 -53.35
CA THR A 14 7.76 -27.00 -52.20
C THR A 14 8.43 -26.52 -50.91
N THR A 15 9.72 -26.71 -50.76
CA THR A 15 10.49 -26.29 -49.62
C THR A 15 10.46 -24.77 -49.42
N ASN A 16 10.67 -24.02 -50.52
CA ASN A 16 10.63 -22.56 -50.45
C ASN A 16 9.24 -22.04 -50.09
N SER A 17 8.19 -22.65 -50.64
CA SER A 17 6.82 -22.27 -50.27
C SER A 17 6.51 -22.53 -48.80
N VAL A 18 6.96 -23.66 -48.30
CA VAL A 18 6.79 -24.00 -46.86
C VAL A 18 7.52 -23.02 -45.97
N LEU A 19 8.75 -22.67 -46.33
CA LEU A 19 9.53 -21.68 -45.55
C LEU A 19 8.87 -20.32 -45.53
N LYS A 20 8.36 -19.85 -46.67
CA LYS A 20 7.65 -18.59 -46.75
C LYS A 20 6.38 -18.60 -45.88
N THR A 21 5.63 -19.69 -45.95
CA THR A 21 4.43 -19.89 -45.15
C THR A 21 4.78 -19.91 -43.67
N ASP A 22 5.87 -20.59 -43.31
CA ASP A 22 6.35 -20.68 -41.95
C ASP A 22 6.72 -19.30 -41.40
N PHE A 23 7.44 -18.51 -42.16
CA PHE A 23 7.78 -17.14 -41.73
C PHE A 23 6.54 -16.26 -41.56
N ALA A 24 5.61 -16.33 -42.49
CA ALA A 24 4.37 -15.59 -42.41
C ALA A 24 3.57 -15.98 -41.17
N SER A 25 3.53 -17.28 -40.90
CA SER A 25 2.87 -17.82 -39.70
C SER A 25 3.55 -17.34 -38.42
N GLN A 26 4.87 -17.41 -38.40
CA GLN A 26 5.66 -16.94 -37.25
C GLN A 26 5.46 -15.43 -37.01
N ILE A 27 5.43 -14.64 -38.06
CA ILE A 27 5.17 -13.20 -37.96
C ILE A 27 3.78 -12.95 -37.37
N ALA A 28 2.77 -13.66 -37.84
CA ALA A 28 1.41 -13.53 -37.35
C ALA A 28 1.33 -13.86 -35.84
N GLU A 29 1.98 -14.95 -35.43
CA GLU A 29 2.05 -15.32 -34.02
C GLU A 29 2.74 -14.25 -33.16
N LYS A 30 3.84 -13.70 -33.65
CA LYS A 30 4.57 -12.65 -32.95
C LYS A 30 3.74 -11.38 -32.86
N GLN A 31 3.00 -11.05 -33.91
CA GLN A 31 2.10 -9.90 -33.89
C GLN A 31 0.99 -10.07 -32.87
N GLU A 32 0.44 -11.27 -32.73
CA GLU A 32 -0.55 -11.56 -31.69
C GLU A 32 0.07 -11.42 -30.29
N THR A 33 1.29 -11.90 -30.12
CA THR A 33 2.02 -11.75 -28.87
C THR A 33 2.26 -10.27 -28.55
N ILE A 34 2.65 -9.48 -29.54
CA ILE A 34 2.84 -8.03 -29.37
C ILE A 34 1.53 -7.36 -28.94
N ALA A 35 0.44 -7.71 -29.59
CA ALA A 35 -0.87 -7.15 -29.24
C ALA A 35 -1.27 -7.50 -27.79
N SER A 36 -1.06 -8.76 -27.42
CA SER A 36 -1.35 -9.23 -26.07
C SER A 36 -0.49 -8.53 -25.02
N LEU A 37 0.82 -8.45 -25.25
CA LEU A 37 1.74 -7.77 -24.35
C LEU A 37 1.46 -6.26 -24.25
N THR A 38 1.09 -5.65 -25.37
CA THR A 38 0.71 -4.24 -25.39
C THR A 38 -0.52 -3.99 -24.49
N ALA A 39 -1.53 -4.86 -24.60
CA ALA A 39 -2.73 -4.77 -23.80
C ALA A 39 -2.41 -4.99 -22.31
N GLU A 40 -1.59 -5.98 -22.01
CA GLU A 40 -1.17 -6.25 -20.63
C GLU A 40 -0.37 -5.07 -20.04
N THR A 41 0.54 -4.52 -20.84
CA THR A 41 1.33 -3.35 -20.43
C THR A 41 0.42 -2.15 -20.11
N ALA A 42 -0.57 -1.89 -20.96
CA ALA A 42 -1.52 -0.81 -20.74
C ALA A 42 -2.32 -1.02 -19.46
N SER A 43 -2.75 -2.26 -19.22
CA SER A 43 -3.49 -2.62 -18.01
C SER A 43 -2.64 -2.42 -16.75
N ILE A 44 -1.39 -2.88 -16.78
CA ILE A 44 -0.45 -2.72 -15.67
C ILE A 44 -0.17 -1.24 -15.40
N THR A 45 0.03 -0.46 -16.46
CA THR A 45 0.25 0.99 -16.32
C THR A 45 -0.94 1.68 -15.64
N ALA A 46 -2.16 1.32 -16.05
CA ALA A 46 -3.36 1.84 -15.41
C ALA A 46 -3.43 1.45 -13.94
N ASN A 47 -3.08 0.21 -13.61
CA ASN A 47 -3.03 -0.27 -12.23
C ASN A 47 -1.99 0.48 -11.40
N ILE A 48 -0.83 0.75 -11.98
CA ILE A 48 0.23 1.54 -11.33
C ILE A 48 -0.26 2.94 -11.02
N ASP A 49 -0.94 3.58 -11.97
CA ASP A 49 -1.47 4.93 -11.77
C ASP A 49 -2.52 4.95 -10.65
N THR A 50 -3.40 3.96 -10.62
CA THR A 50 -4.39 3.81 -9.55
C THR A 50 -3.71 3.62 -8.20
N LEU A 51 -2.71 2.74 -8.13
CA LEU A 51 -1.97 2.47 -6.90
C LEU A 51 -1.20 3.69 -6.42
N ARG A 52 -0.64 4.48 -7.33
CA ARG A 52 0.04 5.73 -6.96
C ARG A 52 -0.93 6.74 -6.36
N ALA A 53 -2.11 6.86 -6.93
CA ALA A 53 -3.16 7.73 -6.39
C ALA A 53 -3.61 7.26 -5.01
N ASP A 54 -3.82 5.96 -4.86
CA ASP A 54 -4.18 5.35 -3.57
C ASP A 54 -3.10 5.55 -2.52
N LEU A 55 -1.83 5.39 -2.91
CA LEU A 55 -0.70 5.60 -2.02
C LEU A 55 -0.66 7.04 -1.51
N LYS A 56 -0.85 8.00 -2.41
CA LYS A 56 -0.87 9.42 -2.05
C LYS A 56 -2.00 9.72 -1.07
N GLU A 57 -3.17 9.19 -1.33
CA GLU A 57 -4.34 9.34 -0.46
C GLU A 57 -4.09 8.74 0.92
N LYS A 58 -3.55 7.51 0.96
CA LYS A 58 -3.25 6.83 2.22
C LYS A 58 -2.17 7.55 3.02
N LYS A 59 -1.14 8.07 2.38
CA LYS A 59 -0.10 8.87 3.04
C LYS A 59 -0.69 10.13 3.67
N THR A 60 -1.58 10.80 2.96
CA THR A 60 -2.26 11.99 3.47
C THR A 60 -3.13 11.65 4.67
N ALA A 61 -3.91 10.57 4.57
CA ALA A 61 -4.74 10.09 5.66
C ALA A 61 -3.90 9.69 6.88
N LEU A 62 -2.77 9.02 6.64
CA LEU A 62 -1.85 8.61 7.71
C LEU A 62 -1.32 9.82 8.47
N LYS A 63 -0.85 10.86 7.77
CA LYS A 63 -0.36 12.09 8.40
C LYS A 63 -1.44 12.75 9.24
N LYS A 64 -2.66 12.81 8.73
CA LYS A 64 -3.80 13.41 9.43
C LYS A 64 -4.07 12.66 10.73
N VAL A 65 -4.15 11.34 10.68
CA VAL A 65 -4.41 10.51 11.86
C VAL A 65 -3.26 10.61 12.86
N GLN A 66 -2.02 10.64 12.39
CA GLN A 66 -0.86 10.83 13.27
C GLN A 66 -0.93 12.14 14.04
N LYS A 67 -1.35 13.22 13.38
CA LYS A 67 -1.56 14.52 14.04
C LYS A 67 -2.71 14.46 15.05
N GLU A 68 -3.80 13.79 14.70
CA GLU A 68 -4.93 13.60 15.59
C GLU A 68 -4.52 12.82 16.84
N VAL A 69 -3.74 11.75 16.66
CA VAL A 69 -3.23 10.96 17.79
C VAL A 69 -2.33 11.80 18.67
N ALA A 70 -1.40 12.56 18.09
CA ALA A 70 -0.52 13.44 18.86
C ALA A 70 -1.31 14.47 19.66
N SER A 71 -2.35 15.05 19.06
CA SER A 71 -3.23 15.99 19.74
C SER A 71 -3.98 15.33 20.90
N LEU A 72 -4.51 14.14 20.69
CA LEU A 72 -5.22 13.39 21.73
C LEU A 72 -4.29 12.96 22.85
N GLU A 73 -3.07 12.55 22.54
CA GLU A 73 -2.07 12.21 23.56
C GLU A 73 -1.72 13.42 24.43
N ALA A 74 -1.59 14.61 23.82
CA ALA A 74 -1.33 15.84 24.55
C ALA A 74 -2.50 16.18 25.47
N LYS A 75 -3.72 16.03 24.99
CA LYS A 75 -4.94 16.26 25.81
C LYS A 75 -5.04 15.25 26.95
N LYS A 76 -4.72 14.01 26.67
CA LYS A 76 -4.71 12.97 27.70
C LYS A 76 -3.67 13.25 28.75
N ALA A 77 -2.46 13.65 28.38
CA ALA A 77 -1.41 14.00 29.33
C ALA A 77 -1.84 15.16 30.25
N LYS A 78 -2.49 16.19 29.72
CA LYS A 78 -3.03 17.30 30.52
C LYS A 78 -4.11 16.82 31.46
N ALA A 79 -5.03 16.01 30.99
CA ALA A 79 -6.12 15.49 31.82
C ALA A 79 -5.57 14.60 32.94
N ASP A 80 -4.59 13.74 32.62
CA ASP A 80 -3.97 12.86 33.63
C ASP A 80 -3.21 13.66 34.69
N ALA A 81 -2.49 14.70 34.25
CA ALA A 81 -1.79 15.60 35.20
C ALA A 81 -2.76 16.34 36.13
N LYS A 82 -3.86 16.83 35.58
CA LYS A 82 -4.89 17.48 36.34
C LYS A 82 -5.56 16.56 37.34
N ALA A 83 -5.88 15.34 36.90
CA ALA A 83 -6.47 14.33 37.78
C ALA A 83 -5.52 13.92 38.90
N ALA A 84 -4.22 13.84 38.64
CA ALA A 84 -3.22 13.54 39.65
C ALA A 84 -3.11 14.67 40.68
N GLU A 85 -3.16 15.94 40.24
CA GLU A 85 -3.17 17.08 41.14
C GLU A 85 -4.41 17.11 42.03
N GLU A 86 -5.56 16.88 41.44
CA GLU A 86 -6.83 16.85 42.21
C GLU A 86 -6.85 15.69 43.20
N ALA A 87 -6.30 14.54 42.84
CA ALA A 87 -6.17 13.42 43.77
C ALA A 87 -5.27 13.74 44.95
N LYS A 88 -4.15 14.43 44.72
CA LYS A 88 -3.26 14.88 45.79
C LYS A 88 -3.95 15.86 46.73
N LYS A 89 -4.70 16.82 46.19
CA LYS A 89 -5.48 17.76 46.97
C LYS A 89 -6.51 17.06 47.84
N ALA A 90 -7.27 16.16 47.24
CA ALA A 90 -8.31 15.40 47.95
C ALA A 90 -7.70 14.55 49.06
N GLU A 91 -6.54 13.95 48.85
CA GLU A 91 -5.82 13.18 49.84
C GLU A 91 -5.35 14.08 51.00
N ALA A 92 -4.75 15.23 50.71
CA ALA A 92 -4.30 16.19 51.68
C ALA A 92 -5.46 16.69 52.52
N GLU A 93 -6.60 17.01 51.90
CA GLU A 93 -7.80 17.46 52.61
C GLU A 93 -8.36 16.34 53.51
N SER A 94 -8.34 15.11 53.05
CA SER A 94 -8.78 13.95 53.82
C SER A 94 -7.90 13.73 55.05
N VAL A 95 -6.59 13.83 54.90
CA VAL A 95 -5.64 13.73 56.02
C VAL A 95 -5.89 14.84 57.03
N LEU A 96 -6.04 16.08 56.59
CA LEU A 96 -6.31 17.20 57.46
C LEU A 96 -7.60 17.02 58.26
N LYS A 97 -8.67 16.59 57.60
CA LYS A 97 -9.94 16.28 58.25
C LYS A 97 -9.80 15.21 59.32
N LYS A 98 -9.04 14.19 59.05
CA LYS A 98 -8.78 13.09 60.00
C LYS A 98 -8.00 13.57 61.22
N LEU A 99 -7.03 14.44 61.00
CA LEU A 99 -6.25 15.03 62.10
C LEU A 99 -7.12 15.91 62.98
N LEU A 100 -7.97 16.75 62.41
CA LEU A 100 -8.92 17.59 63.13
C LEU A 100 -9.95 16.77 63.90
N ALA A 101 -10.45 15.69 63.28
CA ALA A 101 -11.41 14.79 63.92
C ALA A 101 -10.81 14.03 65.12
N SER A 102 -9.49 13.78 65.08
CA SER A 102 -8.80 13.15 66.21
C SER A 102 -8.48 14.12 67.40
N GLY A 103 -8.91 15.36 67.26
CA GLY A 103 -8.77 16.33 68.35
C GLY A 103 -7.49 17.13 68.37
N MET A 104 -6.65 17.02 67.33
CA MET A 104 -5.42 17.80 67.20
C MET A 104 -5.76 19.23 66.78
N SER A 105 -5.16 20.22 67.43
CA SER A 105 -5.28 21.58 66.97
C SER A 105 -4.25 21.92 65.89
N ALA A 106 -4.49 23.04 65.17
CA ALA A 106 -3.56 23.49 64.13
C ALA A 106 -2.18 23.84 64.71
N ASP A 107 -2.14 24.27 65.94
CA ASP A 107 -0.88 24.63 66.64
C ASP A 107 -0.02 23.40 66.97
N GLU A 108 -0.63 22.24 67.11
CA GLU A 108 0.07 21.02 67.41
C GLU A 108 0.66 20.39 66.12
N ILE A 109 0.22 20.83 64.98
CA ILE A 109 0.70 20.34 63.66
C ILE A 109 1.86 21.19 63.21
#